data_abef7bae3b554da1a676c7fde84c7d63
#
_entry.id   abef7bae3b554da1a676c7fde84c7d63
#
_cell.length_a   1.000
_cell.length_b   1.000
_cell.length_c   1.000
_cell.angle_alpha   90.00
_cell.angle_beta   90.00
_cell.angle_gamma   90.00
#
_symmetry.space_group_name_H-M   'P 1'
#
loop_
_entity.id
_entity.type
_entity.pdbx_description
1 polymer ?
#
loop_
_entity_poly.entity_id
_entity_poly.type
_entity_poly.pdbx_seq_one_letter_code
_entity_poly.pdbx_strand_id
1 'polypeptide(L)'
;MIKTVNLQKIFKTEEVQTWALNNVNIEVKEGEFVAVMGPSGCGKSTLLNILGLLDNPSGGEYYLNGKEVSKYTEAQRTSLRKGVIGFVFQSFNLIDELNVYENIELPLLYMGIPSAERKRRVETAMERMAITHRSKHFPQQLSGGQQQRVAIARAVVANPKLILADEPTGNLDSKNGKEVMELLNELNKEGTTIIMVTHSQHDAGFAGRIINLFDGQVVTEVSL
;
A
#
# COMPACT_ATOMS: atom_id res chain seq x y z
N MET A 1 13.55 -3.68 6.80
CA MET A 1 12.41 -2.73 6.82
C MET A 1 11.24 -3.25 7.65
N ILE A 2 10.68 -4.39 7.33
CA ILE A 2 9.55 -5.05 8.01
C ILE A 2 9.99 -6.43 8.50
N LYS A 3 9.56 -6.80 9.72
CA LYS A 3 9.70 -8.17 10.24
C LYS A 3 8.48 -8.50 11.10
N THR A 4 7.90 -9.68 10.88
CA THR A 4 6.86 -10.24 11.74
C THR A 4 7.32 -11.56 12.36
N VAL A 5 6.93 -11.80 13.60
CA VAL A 5 7.25 -13.04 14.33
C VAL A 5 5.94 -13.60 14.89
N ASN A 6 5.56 -14.76 14.39
CA ASN A 6 4.32 -15.47 14.79
C ASN A 6 3.09 -14.57 14.77
N LEU A 7 2.99 -13.68 13.78
CA LEU A 7 1.92 -12.69 13.68
C LEU A 7 0.56 -13.38 13.56
N GLN A 8 -0.39 -12.93 14.35
CA GLN A 8 -1.74 -13.50 14.40
C GLN A 8 -2.80 -12.40 14.29
N LYS A 9 -3.88 -12.71 13.60
CA LYS A 9 -5.11 -11.90 13.62
C LYS A 9 -6.32 -12.78 13.71
N ILE A 10 -7.13 -12.53 14.74
CA ILE A 10 -8.36 -13.25 15.03
C ILE A 10 -9.50 -12.25 15.03
N PHE A 11 -10.52 -12.52 14.24
CA PHE A 11 -11.80 -11.83 14.31
C PHE A 11 -12.76 -12.68 15.12
N LYS A 12 -13.39 -12.08 16.14
CA LYS A 12 -14.35 -12.75 17.00
C LYS A 12 -15.70 -12.07 16.88
N THR A 13 -16.72 -12.88 16.60
CA THR A 13 -18.13 -12.54 16.80
C THR A 13 -18.64 -13.33 18.00
N GLU A 14 -19.90 -13.13 18.40
CA GLU A 14 -20.51 -13.89 19.51
C GLU A 14 -20.51 -15.40 19.26
N GLU A 15 -20.60 -15.82 18.01
CA GLU A 15 -20.79 -17.23 17.63
C GLU A 15 -19.55 -17.85 16.94
N VAL A 16 -18.70 -17.05 16.32
CA VAL A 16 -17.61 -17.55 15.45
C VAL A 16 -16.29 -16.84 15.75
N GLN A 17 -15.22 -17.63 15.77
CA GLN A 17 -13.85 -17.15 15.79
C GLN A 17 -13.15 -17.52 14.48
N THR A 18 -12.69 -16.52 13.73
CA THR A 18 -11.99 -16.70 12.45
C THR A 18 -10.54 -16.27 12.59
N TRP A 19 -9.62 -17.17 12.26
CA TRP A 19 -8.20 -16.88 12.15
C TRP A 19 -7.91 -16.33 10.77
N ALA A 20 -7.75 -15.03 10.67
CA ALA A 20 -7.39 -14.39 9.41
C ALA A 20 -5.88 -14.45 9.14
N LEU A 21 -5.06 -14.44 10.20
CA LEU A 21 -3.62 -14.69 10.13
C LEU A 21 -3.24 -15.62 11.28
N ASN A 22 -2.37 -16.60 10.98
CA ASN A 22 -1.95 -17.62 11.94
C ASN A 22 -0.44 -17.90 11.77
N ASN A 23 0.35 -17.45 12.75
CA ASN A 23 1.81 -17.63 12.80
C ASN A 23 2.55 -17.13 11.54
N VAL A 24 2.18 -15.95 11.03
CA VAL A 24 2.83 -15.35 9.86
C VAL A 24 4.19 -14.80 10.25
N ASN A 25 5.24 -15.33 9.62
CA ASN A 25 6.62 -14.91 9.77
C ASN A 25 7.12 -14.43 8.41
N ILE A 26 7.37 -13.14 8.25
CA ILE A 26 7.92 -12.53 7.04
C ILE A 26 9.00 -11.51 7.42
N GLU A 27 9.98 -11.37 6.55
CA GLU A 27 10.97 -10.31 6.65
C GLU A 27 11.10 -9.66 5.28
N VAL A 28 10.94 -8.32 5.22
CA VAL A 28 11.09 -7.52 4.00
C VAL A 28 12.18 -6.49 4.24
N LYS A 29 13.19 -6.49 3.38
CA LYS A 29 14.33 -5.57 3.44
C LYS A 29 13.96 -4.21 2.83
N GLU A 30 14.72 -3.17 3.15
CA GLU A 30 14.57 -1.87 2.53
C GLU A 30 14.91 -1.95 1.03
N GLY A 31 14.09 -1.30 0.18
CA GLY A 31 14.22 -1.34 -1.27
C GLY A 31 13.71 -2.63 -1.94
N GLU A 32 13.18 -3.58 -1.20
CA GLU A 32 12.66 -4.82 -1.75
C GLU A 32 11.25 -4.61 -2.34
N PHE A 33 10.96 -5.25 -3.49
CA PHE A 33 9.61 -5.37 -4.03
C PHE A 33 9.12 -6.80 -3.81
N VAL A 34 8.09 -6.94 -2.98
CA VAL A 34 7.51 -8.24 -2.60
C VAL A 34 6.06 -8.31 -3.05
N ALA A 35 5.68 -9.40 -3.70
CA ALA A 35 4.28 -9.73 -3.97
C ALA A 35 3.78 -10.76 -2.95
N VAL A 36 2.61 -10.52 -2.37
CA VAL A 36 1.87 -11.48 -1.54
C VAL A 36 0.71 -12.02 -2.36
N MET A 37 0.76 -13.31 -2.64
CA MET A 37 -0.24 -14.03 -3.43
C MET A 37 -1.03 -15.02 -2.59
N GLY A 38 -2.19 -15.43 -3.09
CA GLY A 38 -3.04 -16.44 -2.48
C GLY A 38 -4.50 -16.29 -2.87
N PRO A 39 -5.36 -17.29 -2.58
CA PRO A 39 -6.78 -17.25 -2.92
C PRO A 39 -7.52 -16.12 -2.19
N SER A 40 -8.71 -15.79 -2.67
CA SER A 40 -9.59 -14.83 -1.98
C SER A 40 -9.89 -15.30 -0.57
N GLY A 41 -9.89 -14.37 0.40
CA GLY A 41 -10.19 -14.68 1.80
C GLY A 41 -9.03 -15.28 2.61
N CYS A 42 -7.85 -15.56 2.02
CA CYS A 42 -6.73 -16.18 2.75
C CYS A 42 -5.97 -15.24 3.72
N GLY A 43 -6.40 -13.97 3.90
CA GLY A 43 -5.80 -13.04 4.85
C GLY A 43 -4.89 -11.96 4.27
N LYS A 44 -4.73 -11.84 2.94
CA LYS A 44 -3.83 -10.87 2.29
C LYS A 44 -4.08 -9.41 2.68
N SER A 45 -5.32 -8.94 2.52
CA SER A 45 -5.67 -7.55 2.89
C SER A 45 -5.60 -7.33 4.41
N THR A 46 -5.88 -8.36 5.22
CA THR A 46 -5.67 -8.31 6.66
C THR A 46 -4.19 -8.12 7.00
N LEU A 47 -3.31 -8.87 6.34
CA LEU A 47 -1.85 -8.71 6.50
C LEU A 47 -1.44 -7.29 6.10
N LEU A 48 -1.88 -6.82 4.92
CA LEU A 48 -1.57 -5.48 4.44
C LEU A 48 -2.01 -4.38 5.41
N ASN A 49 -3.22 -4.51 5.99
CA ASN A 49 -3.75 -3.56 6.97
C ASN A 49 -2.90 -3.50 8.24
N ILE A 50 -2.42 -4.65 8.74
CA ILE A 50 -1.54 -4.68 9.91
C ILE A 50 -0.16 -4.09 9.56
N LEU A 51 0.44 -4.48 8.43
CA LEU A 51 1.71 -3.92 7.98
C LEU A 51 1.60 -2.40 7.74
N GLY A 52 0.43 -1.94 7.31
CA GLY A 52 0.10 -0.53 7.12
C GLY A 52 -0.26 0.22 8.40
N LEU A 53 -0.24 -0.44 9.55
CA LEU A 53 -0.66 0.15 10.82
C LEU A 53 -2.11 0.67 10.81
N LEU A 54 -2.97 0.13 9.95
CA LEU A 54 -4.40 0.42 9.91
C LEU A 54 -5.16 -0.42 10.94
N ASP A 55 -4.63 -1.60 11.27
CA ASP A 55 -5.19 -2.51 12.27
C ASP A 55 -4.07 -3.06 13.17
N ASN A 56 -4.45 -3.64 14.32
CA ASN A 56 -3.53 -4.30 15.24
C ASN A 56 -3.57 -5.81 15.05
N PRO A 57 -2.42 -6.50 15.22
CA PRO A 57 -2.43 -7.94 15.38
C PRO A 57 -3.14 -8.34 16.68
N SER A 58 -3.68 -9.56 16.71
CA SER A 58 -4.22 -10.17 17.94
C SER A 58 -3.14 -10.85 18.77
N GLY A 59 -1.98 -11.16 18.16
CA GLY A 59 -0.83 -11.80 18.80
C GLY A 59 0.39 -11.77 17.88
N GLY A 60 1.52 -12.20 18.43
CA GLY A 60 2.81 -12.13 17.76
C GLY A 60 3.42 -10.73 17.79
N GLU A 61 4.49 -10.55 17.04
CA GLU A 61 5.27 -9.32 17.01
C GLU A 61 5.36 -8.73 15.60
N TYR A 62 5.31 -7.41 15.50
CA TYR A 62 5.54 -6.68 14.27
C TYR A 62 6.57 -5.59 14.49
N TYR A 63 7.64 -5.64 13.72
CA TYR A 63 8.72 -4.65 13.71
C TYR A 63 8.69 -3.85 12.42
N LEU A 64 8.67 -2.52 12.53
CA LEU A 64 8.83 -1.58 11.43
C LEU A 64 10.08 -0.72 11.68
N ASN A 65 11.04 -0.77 10.76
CA ASN A 65 12.34 -0.10 10.90
C ASN A 65 13.04 -0.44 12.24
N GLY A 66 12.99 -1.71 12.65
CA GLY A 66 13.59 -2.21 13.88
C GLY A 66 12.86 -1.86 15.18
N LYS A 67 11.73 -1.14 15.11
CA LYS A 67 10.88 -0.82 16.28
C LYS A 67 9.70 -1.78 16.35
N GLU A 68 9.50 -2.39 17.50
CA GLU A 68 8.31 -3.20 17.78
C GLU A 68 7.08 -2.30 17.88
N VAL A 69 6.04 -2.58 17.07
CA VAL A 69 4.86 -1.71 16.91
C VAL A 69 3.52 -2.42 17.13
N SER A 70 3.53 -3.71 17.47
CA SER A 70 2.31 -4.54 17.62
C SER A 70 1.33 -3.98 18.66
N LYS A 71 1.85 -3.33 19.69
CA LYS A 71 1.07 -2.81 20.82
C LYS A 71 0.82 -1.31 20.76
N TYR A 72 1.10 -0.68 19.60
CA TYR A 72 0.91 0.75 19.45
C TYR A 72 -0.57 1.13 19.53
N THR A 73 -0.85 2.22 20.24
CA THR A 73 -2.18 2.85 20.25
C THR A 73 -2.50 3.44 18.87
N GLU A 74 -3.77 3.74 18.60
CA GLU A 74 -4.19 4.36 17.34
C GLU A 74 -3.43 5.67 17.07
N ALA A 75 -3.24 6.52 18.08
CA ALA A 75 -2.50 7.76 17.95
C ALA A 75 -1.02 7.52 17.56
N GLN A 76 -0.37 6.52 18.16
CA GLN A 76 1.01 6.15 17.83
C GLN A 76 1.12 5.59 16.41
N ARG A 77 0.19 4.71 16.00
CA ARG A 77 0.14 4.16 14.63
C ARG A 77 -0.07 5.25 13.61
N THR A 78 -1.03 6.15 13.85
CA THR A 78 -1.30 7.30 12.96
C THR A 78 -0.09 8.21 12.83
N SER A 79 0.60 8.51 13.93
CA SER A 79 1.84 9.30 13.90
C SER A 79 2.94 8.63 13.09
N LEU A 80 3.11 7.31 13.22
CA LEU A 80 4.16 6.56 12.54
C LEU A 80 3.86 6.38 11.04
N ARG A 81 2.57 6.24 10.65
CA ARG A 81 2.17 6.16 9.22
C ARG A 81 2.52 7.41 8.44
N LYS A 82 2.37 8.59 9.07
CA LYS A 82 2.55 9.89 8.40
C LYS A 82 3.91 9.99 7.73
N GLY A 83 3.93 10.13 6.41
CA GLY A 83 5.13 10.31 5.63
C GLY A 83 6.03 9.08 5.50
N VAL A 84 5.68 7.94 6.15
CA VAL A 84 6.45 6.69 6.09
C VAL A 84 5.82 5.66 5.17
N ILE A 85 4.48 5.58 5.18
CA ILE A 85 3.71 4.57 4.44
C ILE A 85 2.78 5.24 3.46
N GLY A 86 2.88 4.89 2.19
CA GLY A 86 1.93 5.21 1.12
C GLY A 86 1.02 4.02 0.83
N PHE A 87 -0.25 4.28 0.52
CA PHE A 87 -1.23 3.25 0.18
C PHE A 87 -1.76 3.43 -1.22
N VAL A 88 -1.84 2.33 -1.96
CA VAL A 88 -2.47 2.22 -3.28
C VAL A 88 -3.51 1.13 -3.20
N PHE A 89 -4.78 1.46 -3.45
CA PHE A 89 -5.91 0.53 -3.33
C PHE A 89 -6.51 0.20 -4.68
N GLN A 90 -7.13 -0.96 -4.80
CA GLN A 90 -7.88 -1.41 -5.97
C GLN A 90 -8.99 -0.43 -6.36
N SER A 91 -9.73 0.10 -5.38
CA SER A 91 -10.84 1.05 -5.58
C SER A 91 -10.41 2.51 -5.59
N PHE A 92 -9.10 2.78 -5.77
CA PHE A 92 -8.48 4.10 -5.81
C PHE A 92 -8.63 4.90 -4.50
N ASN A 93 -9.75 4.81 -3.81
CA ASN A 93 -10.10 5.50 -2.55
C ASN A 93 -9.83 7.01 -2.63
N LEU A 94 -10.19 7.62 -3.76
CA LEU A 94 -10.17 9.07 -3.91
C LEU A 94 -11.37 9.68 -3.19
N ILE A 95 -11.19 10.91 -2.72
CA ILE A 95 -12.29 11.69 -2.10
C ILE A 95 -13.00 12.41 -3.22
N ASP A 96 -14.28 12.10 -3.42
CA ASP A 96 -15.10 12.55 -4.55
C ASP A 96 -15.35 14.06 -4.56
N GLU A 97 -15.36 14.69 -3.38
CA GLU A 97 -15.54 16.13 -3.18
C GLU A 97 -14.25 16.94 -3.42
N LEU A 98 -13.10 16.27 -3.56
CA LEU A 98 -11.81 16.89 -3.82
C LEU A 98 -11.40 16.68 -5.27
N ASN A 99 -10.83 17.71 -5.91
CA ASN A 99 -10.24 17.58 -7.22
C ASN A 99 -8.90 16.77 -7.16
N VAL A 100 -8.29 16.52 -8.31
CA VAL A 100 -7.02 15.78 -8.44
C VAL A 100 -5.92 16.42 -7.57
N TYR A 101 -5.73 17.73 -7.68
CA TYR A 101 -4.71 18.44 -6.92
C TYR A 101 -4.91 18.26 -5.40
N GLU A 102 -6.13 18.48 -4.93
CA GLU A 102 -6.51 18.39 -3.52
C GLU A 102 -6.37 16.97 -2.97
N ASN A 103 -6.76 15.94 -3.75
CA ASN A 103 -6.55 14.54 -3.36
C ASN A 103 -5.06 14.23 -3.16
N ILE A 104 -4.19 14.73 -4.04
CA ILE A 104 -2.74 14.51 -3.94
C ILE A 104 -2.13 15.33 -2.80
N GLU A 105 -2.62 16.54 -2.56
CA GLU A 105 -2.12 17.43 -1.49
C GLU A 105 -2.42 16.92 -0.08
N LEU A 106 -3.49 16.15 0.08
CA LEU A 106 -4.07 15.76 1.37
C LEU A 106 -3.05 15.20 2.38
N PRO A 107 -2.17 14.24 2.03
CA PRO A 107 -1.16 13.73 2.97
C PRO A 107 -0.23 14.82 3.51
N LEU A 108 0.14 15.78 2.66
CA LEU A 108 1.04 16.88 3.04
C LEU A 108 0.37 17.88 3.98
N LEU A 109 -0.96 18.07 3.84
CA LEU A 109 -1.75 18.87 4.80
C LEU A 109 -1.70 18.25 6.19
N TYR A 110 -1.94 16.94 6.30
CA TYR A 110 -1.87 16.22 7.58
C TYR A 110 -0.47 16.20 8.19
N MET A 111 0.57 16.33 7.36
CA MET A 111 1.95 16.45 7.83
C MET A 111 2.32 17.87 8.27
N GLY A 112 1.46 18.86 8.05
CA GLY A 112 1.74 20.26 8.38
C GLY A 112 2.78 20.93 7.47
N ILE A 113 2.97 20.42 6.25
CA ILE A 113 3.94 20.96 5.29
C ILE A 113 3.49 22.39 4.85
N PRO A 114 4.40 23.38 4.79
CA PRO A 114 4.08 24.73 4.34
C PRO A 114 3.51 24.76 2.91
N SER A 115 2.59 25.69 2.63
CA SER A 115 1.83 25.78 1.37
C SER A 115 2.71 25.81 0.11
N ALA A 116 3.78 26.61 0.11
CA ALA A 116 4.69 26.71 -1.03
C ALA A 116 5.36 25.35 -1.35
N GLU A 117 5.78 24.61 -0.33
CA GLU A 117 6.40 23.30 -0.48
C GLU A 117 5.37 22.23 -0.88
N ARG A 118 4.14 22.29 -0.32
CA ARG A 118 3.04 21.40 -0.77
C ARG A 118 2.80 21.57 -2.25
N LYS A 119 2.63 22.82 -2.72
CA LYS A 119 2.41 23.12 -4.12
C LYS A 119 3.49 22.48 -5.00
N ARG A 120 4.78 22.72 -4.68
CA ARG A 120 5.91 22.17 -5.42
C ARG A 120 5.85 20.63 -5.49
N ARG A 121 5.62 19.96 -4.36
CA ARG A 121 5.57 18.48 -4.29
C ARG A 121 4.39 17.90 -5.08
N VAL A 122 3.22 18.54 -4.97
CA VAL A 122 2.02 18.10 -5.70
C VAL A 122 2.21 18.25 -7.22
N GLU A 123 2.74 19.39 -7.68
CA GLU A 123 3.03 19.62 -9.09
C GLU A 123 4.04 18.58 -9.61
N THR A 124 5.13 18.32 -8.90
CA THR A 124 6.11 17.28 -9.26
C THR A 124 5.47 15.87 -9.31
N ALA A 125 4.60 15.53 -8.33
CA ALA A 125 3.93 14.24 -8.33
C ALA A 125 2.95 14.09 -9.50
N MET A 126 2.21 15.16 -9.85
CA MET A 126 1.31 15.17 -11.01
C MET A 126 2.06 15.03 -12.34
N GLU A 127 3.19 15.72 -12.48
CA GLU A 127 4.06 15.61 -13.66
C GLU A 127 4.57 14.18 -13.83
N ARG A 128 5.11 13.60 -12.76
CA ARG A 128 5.61 12.22 -12.75
C ARG A 128 4.54 11.20 -13.14
N MET A 129 3.31 11.38 -12.71
CA MET A 129 2.17 10.52 -13.05
C MET A 129 1.49 10.90 -14.37
N ALA A 130 2.01 11.89 -15.13
CA ALA A 130 1.43 12.40 -16.37
C ALA A 130 -0.05 12.79 -16.23
N ILE A 131 -0.45 13.41 -15.08
CA ILE A 131 -1.84 13.76 -14.76
C ILE A 131 -2.05 15.28 -14.58
N THR A 132 -1.04 16.12 -14.83
CA THR A 132 -1.08 17.59 -14.62
C THR A 132 -2.24 18.25 -15.34
N HIS A 133 -2.57 17.80 -16.56
CA HIS A 133 -3.69 18.32 -17.36
C HIS A 133 -5.07 18.07 -16.75
N ARG A 134 -5.16 17.27 -15.70
CA ARG A 134 -6.38 16.92 -14.96
C ARG A 134 -6.45 17.55 -13.57
N SER A 135 -5.53 18.43 -13.19
CA SER A 135 -5.37 18.96 -11.83
C SER A 135 -6.67 19.46 -11.18
N LYS A 136 -7.57 20.08 -11.97
CA LYS A 136 -8.85 20.63 -11.53
C LYS A 136 -10.05 19.69 -11.72
N HIS A 137 -9.86 18.50 -12.27
CA HIS A 137 -10.93 17.52 -12.46
C HIS A 137 -11.23 16.78 -11.16
N PHE A 138 -12.46 16.35 -11.00
CA PHE A 138 -12.91 15.51 -9.90
C PHE A 138 -12.81 14.02 -10.27
N PRO A 139 -12.75 13.10 -9.29
CA PRO A 139 -12.60 11.66 -9.55
C PRO A 139 -13.59 11.11 -10.58
N GLN A 140 -14.87 11.51 -10.52
CA GLN A 140 -15.94 11.05 -11.42
C GLN A 140 -15.72 11.46 -12.89
N GLN A 141 -14.81 12.41 -13.16
CA GLN A 141 -14.48 12.90 -14.50
C GLN A 141 -13.25 12.19 -15.09
N LEU A 142 -12.69 11.20 -14.38
CA LEU A 142 -11.47 10.50 -14.73
C LEU A 142 -11.76 9.06 -15.14
N SER A 143 -10.97 8.54 -16.09
CA SER A 143 -10.93 7.09 -16.34
C SER A 143 -10.30 6.34 -15.15
N GLY A 144 -10.54 5.03 -15.04
CA GLY A 144 -9.96 4.20 -13.98
C GLY A 144 -8.43 4.30 -13.93
N GLY A 145 -7.75 4.25 -15.08
CA GLY A 145 -6.30 4.43 -15.14
C GLY A 145 -5.83 5.80 -14.66
N GLN A 146 -6.59 6.87 -14.96
CA GLN A 146 -6.29 8.21 -14.45
C GLN A 146 -6.51 8.30 -12.93
N GLN A 147 -7.59 7.72 -12.41
CA GLN A 147 -7.86 7.65 -10.97
C GLN A 147 -6.73 6.90 -10.25
N GLN A 148 -6.24 5.79 -10.79
CA GLN A 148 -5.13 5.05 -10.19
C GLN A 148 -3.83 5.85 -10.20
N ARG A 149 -3.54 6.59 -11.26
CA ARG A 149 -2.38 7.51 -11.30
C ARG A 149 -2.49 8.59 -10.23
N VAL A 150 -3.69 9.14 -9.97
CA VAL A 150 -3.94 10.08 -8.86
C VAL A 150 -3.72 9.40 -7.51
N ALA A 151 -4.19 8.17 -7.32
CA ALA A 151 -3.99 7.40 -6.09
C ALA A 151 -2.49 7.12 -5.83
N ILE A 152 -1.72 6.78 -6.87
CA ILE A 152 -0.27 6.60 -6.77
C ILE A 152 0.41 7.93 -6.46
N ALA A 153 0.05 9.03 -7.16
CA ALA A 153 0.59 10.36 -6.87
C ALA A 153 0.37 10.75 -5.40
N ARG A 154 -0.84 10.53 -4.89
CA ARG A 154 -1.17 10.74 -3.47
C ARG A 154 -0.33 9.87 -2.54
N ALA A 155 -0.09 8.62 -2.90
CA ALA A 155 0.73 7.72 -2.09
C ALA A 155 2.20 8.17 -2.01
N VAL A 156 2.77 8.71 -3.11
CA VAL A 156 4.19 9.05 -3.21
C VAL A 156 4.53 10.49 -2.87
N VAL A 157 3.55 11.41 -2.83
CA VAL A 157 3.78 12.86 -2.63
C VAL A 157 4.52 13.19 -1.33
N ALA A 158 4.36 12.34 -0.31
CA ALA A 158 5.05 12.44 0.97
C ALA A 158 6.47 11.82 0.96
N ASN A 159 6.91 11.25 -0.17
CA ASN A 159 8.16 10.50 -0.31
C ASN A 159 8.27 9.35 0.72
N PRO A 160 7.31 8.41 0.73
CA PRO A 160 7.28 7.33 1.72
C PRO A 160 8.42 6.34 1.49
N LYS A 161 8.85 5.66 2.57
CA LYS A 161 9.82 4.56 2.49
C LYS A 161 9.18 3.23 2.12
N LEU A 162 7.87 3.10 2.33
CA LEU A 162 7.09 1.90 2.09
C LEU A 162 5.82 2.24 1.33
N ILE A 163 5.55 1.52 0.25
CA ILE A 163 4.27 1.51 -0.43
C ILE A 163 3.60 0.16 -0.20
N LEU A 164 2.35 0.20 0.22
CA LEU A 164 1.46 -0.95 0.35
C LEU A 164 0.40 -0.86 -0.74
N ALA A 165 0.38 -1.83 -1.64
CA ALA A 165 -0.53 -1.87 -2.78
C ALA A 165 -1.47 -3.07 -2.66
N ASP A 166 -2.77 -2.82 -2.56
CA ASP A 166 -3.81 -3.84 -2.52
C ASP A 166 -4.48 -3.94 -3.90
N GLU A 167 -4.14 -4.98 -4.66
CA GLU A 167 -4.63 -5.25 -6.01
C GLU A 167 -4.61 -4.00 -6.94
N PRO A 168 -3.44 -3.35 -7.14
CA PRO A 168 -3.36 -2.02 -7.74
C PRO A 168 -3.86 -1.94 -9.19
N THR A 169 -4.04 -3.08 -9.86
CA THR A 169 -4.49 -3.19 -11.25
C THR A 169 -5.88 -3.82 -11.40
N GLY A 170 -6.49 -4.28 -10.29
CA GLY A 170 -7.69 -5.11 -10.31
C GLY A 170 -8.92 -4.48 -10.97
N ASN A 171 -9.02 -3.15 -11.03
CA ASN A 171 -10.09 -2.41 -11.69
C ASN A 171 -9.66 -1.74 -13.01
N LEU A 172 -8.56 -2.18 -13.61
CA LEU A 172 -7.99 -1.59 -14.81
C LEU A 172 -8.00 -2.57 -15.99
N ASP A 173 -8.08 -2.03 -17.20
CA ASP A 173 -7.77 -2.80 -18.39
C ASP A 173 -6.26 -3.13 -18.46
N SER A 174 -5.90 -4.10 -19.30
CA SER A 174 -4.53 -4.62 -19.39
C SER A 174 -3.49 -3.55 -19.71
N LYS A 175 -3.84 -2.53 -20.53
CA LYS A 175 -2.91 -1.46 -20.89
C LYS A 175 -2.64 -0.55 -19.70
N ASN A 176 -3.69 -0.04 -19.05
CA ASN A 176 -3.56 0.81 -17.88
C ASN A 176 -2.94 0.05 -16.69
N GLY A 177 -3.26 -1.25 -16.53
CA GLY A 177 -2.66 -2.11 -15.51
C GLY A 177 -1.14 -2.22 -15.70
N LYS A 178 -0.66 -2.47 -16.93
CA LYS A 178 0.78 -2.52 -17.23
C LYS A 178 1.47 -1.20 -16.90
N GLU A 179 0.90 -0.06 -17.32
CA GLU A 179 1.45 1.27 -17.03
C GLU A 179 1.57 1.54 -15.51
N VAL A 180 0.58 1.10 -14.72
CA VAL A 180 0.61 1.19 -13.26
C VAL A 180 1.73 0.33 -12.67
N MET A 181 1.91 -0.91 -13.16
CA MET A 181 2.98 -1.78 -12.68
C MET A 181 4.37 -1.25 -13.03
N GLU A 182 4.52 -0.66 -14.22
CA GLU A 182 5.77 0.01 -14.63
C GLU A 182 6.08 1.19 -13.69
N LEU A 183 5.09 2.03 -13.33
CA LEU A 183 5.27 3.12 -12.37
C LEU A 183 5.71 2.61 -10.98
N LEU A 184 5.09 1.54 -10.47
CA LEU A 184 5.49 0.94 -9.19
C LEU A 184 6.92 0.38 -9.26
N ASN A 185 7.29 -0.25 -10.37
CA ASN A 185 8.64 -0.77 -10.57
C ASN A 185 9.69 0.35 -10.65
N GLU A 186 9.39 1.49 -11.28
CA GLU A 186 10.26 2.67 -11.27
C GLU A 186 10.46 3.22 -9.86
N LEU A 187 9.39 3.35 -9.07
CA LEU A 187 9.46 3.75 -7.66
C LEU A 187 10.34 2.81 -6.83
N ASN A 188 10.24 1.50 -7.07
CA ASN A 188 11.09 0.53 -6.39
C ASN A 188 12.57 0.66 -6.78
N LYS A 189 12.87 0.82 -8.08
CA LYS A 189 14.25 1.05 -8.55
C LYS A 189 14.89 2.30 -7.95
N GLU A 190 14.10 3.30 -7.56
CA GLU A 190 14.55 4.48 -6.83
C GLU A 190 14.75 4.24 -5.32
N GLY A 191 14.52 3.02 -4.83
CA GLY A 191 14.76 2.61 -3.46
C GLY A 191 13.52 2.53 -2.57
N THR A 192 12.32 2.80 -3.09
CA THR A 192 11.08 2.63 -2.31
C THR A 192 10.80 1.14 -2.10
N THR A 193 10.56 0.72 -0.87
CA THR A 193 10.11 -0.65 -0.56
C THR A 193 8.65 -0.79 -0.96
N ILE A 194 8.29 -1.89 -1.65
CA ILE A 194 6.91 -2.14 -2.07
C ILE A 194 6.46 -3.53 -1.59
N ILE A 195 5.29 -3.57 -0.96
CA ILE A 195 4.57 -4.83 -0.72
C ILE A 195 3.24 -4.73 -1.44
N MET A 196 3.05 -5.62 -2.40
CA MET A 196 1.85 -5.69 -3.22
C MET A 196 1.09 -6.97 -2.93
N VAL A 197 -0.20 -6.86 -2.68
CA VAL A 197 -1.13 -7.97 -2.68
C VAL A 197 -1.73 -8.10 -4.07
N THR A 198 -1.69 -9.28 -4.65
CA THR A 198 -2.31 -9.55 -5.95
C THR A 198 -2.68 -11.02 -6.11
N HIS A 199 -3.66 -11.30 -6.95
CA HIS A 199 -3.96 -12.65 -7.45
C HIS A 199 -3.45 -12.85 -8.89
N SER A 200 -2.91 -11.80 -9.53
CA SER A 200 -2.38 -11.82 -10.88
C SER A 200 -0.93 -12.32 -10.90
N GLN A 201 -0.68 -13.43 -11.58
CA GLN A 201 0.68 -13.94 -11.80
C GLN A 201 1.53 -12.98 -12.63
N HIS A 202 0.90 -12.28 -13.59
CA HIS A 202 1.56 -11.26 -14.40
C HIS A 202 2.10 -10.12 -13.52
N ASP A 203 1.27 -9.61 -12.61
CA ASP A 203 1.67 -8.49 -11.75
C ASP A 203 2.70 -8.93 -10.71
N ALA A 204 2.56 -10.13 -10.17
CA ALA A 204 3.54 -10.72 -9.25
C ALA A 204 4.94 -10.85 -9.89
N GLY A 205 5.01 -11.02 -11.21
CA GLY A 205 6.26 -11.09 -11.98
C GLY A 205 7.07 -9.78 -11.99
N PHE A 206 6.50 -8.64 -11.54
CA PHE A 206 7.25 -7.39 -11.34
C PHE A 206 8.00 -7.35 -10.00
N ALA A 207 7.63 -8.19 -9.04
CA ALA A 207 8.30 -8.28 -7.76
C ALA A 207 9.59 -9.10 -7.84
N GLY A 208 10.54 -8.85 -6.96
CA GLY A 208 11.75 -9.67 -6.84
C GLY A 208 11.53 -10.95 -6.03
N ARG A 209 10.41 -11.03 -5.27
CA ARG A 209 10.05 -12.18 -4.45
C ARG A 209 8.53 -12.31 -4.29
N ILE A 210 8.06 -13.55 -4.31
CA ILE A 210 6.65 -13.89 -4.09
C ILE A 210 6.51 -14.63 -2.76
N ILE A 211 5.59 -14.19 -1.92
CA ILE A 211 5.15 -14.86 -0.70
C ILE A 211 3.75 -15.42 -0.96
N ASN A 212 3.58 -16.72 -0.84
CA ASN A 212 2.27 -17.35 -1.00
C ASN A 212 1.61 -17.52 0.37
N LEU A 213 0.42 -16.93 0.51
CA LEU A 213 -0.42 -17.01 1.69
C LEU A 213 -1.60 -17.96 1.43
N PHE A 214 -1.84 -18.88 2.35
CA PHE A 214 -2.97 -19.82 2.30
C PHE A 214 -3.52 -20.00 3.72
N ASP A 215 -4.82 -19.85 3.90
CA ASP A 215 -5.52 -19.96 5.20
C ASP A 215 -4.80 -19.23 6.35
N GLY A 216 -4.38 -18.00 6.08
CA GLY A 216 -3.72 -17.14 7.05
C GLY A 216 -2.27 -17.51 7.37
N GLN A 217 -1.65 -18.42 6.62
CA GLN A 217 -0.27 -18.88 6.82
C GLN A 217 0.60 -18.66 5.57
N VAL A 218 1.87 -18.38 5.77
CA VAL A 218 2.86 -18.40 4.68
C VAL A 218 3.20 -19.85 4.37
N VAL A 219 2.93 -20.28 3.13
CA VAL A 219 3.18 -21.66 2.70
C VAL A 219 4.45 -21.82 1.88
N THR A 220 4.78 -20.83 1.06
CA THR A 220 6.02 -20.81 0.27
C THR A 220 6.51 -19.38 0.03
N GLU A 221 7.83 -19.23 -0.12
CA GLU A 221 8.49 -18.02 -0.60
C GLU A 221 9.38 -18.37 -1.79
N VAL A 222 9.28 -17.60 -2.87
CA VAL A 222 10.04 -17.81 -4.10
C VAL A 222 10.71 -16.49 -4.51
N SER A 223 12.04 -16.49 -4.67
CA SER A 223 12.78 -15.39 -5.30
C SER A 223 12.71 -15.54 -6.81
N LEU A 224 12.46 -14.42 -7.53
CA LEU A 224 12.38 -14.36 -8.99
C LEU A 224 13.68 -13.86 -9.60
#